data_e334551b3c299992863e500ca815ee06
#
_entry.id   e334551b3c299992863e500ca815ee06
#
_cell.length_a   1.000
_cell.length_b   1.000
_cell.length_c   1.000
_cell.angle_alpha   90.00
_cell.angle_beta   90.00
_cell.angle_gamma   90.00
#
_symmetry.space_group_name_H-M   'P 1'
#
loop_
_entity.id
_entity.type
_entity.pdbx_description
1 polymer ?
#
loop_
_entity_poly.entity_id
_entity_poly.type
_entity_poly.pdbx_seq_one_letter_code
_entity_poly.pdbx_strand_id
1 'polypeptide(L)'
;MQVVGYRTGARADAEPALVLASRGEVEREPLTPGRKLSYTLGDRHCAGATDGDEHLPCAAPEAPYCELHDSTWICAKCTGTCLKREMDCHTEHAVYLAAFAPSTFKVGVTGRSDPTVRLREQGADRGAIVGRVADGRIARELEAEIAAATPLPDSVRVATKVEGMGLGVDEGAWERLLEGFDVETTHEFDYGLGLDAAPIPDTFAAGTVLGTKGRVLVVERSGSHFGIDMRSLVGHELTPGADTRALQSDLGSFG
;
A
#
# COMPACT_ATOMS: atom_id res chain seq x y z
N MET A 1 12.98 -18.31 -7.34
CA MET A 1 12.52 -17.68 -6.09
C MET A 1 11.13 -17.12 -6.29
N GLN A 2 10.36 -16.88 -5.26
CA GLN A 2 8.99 -16.34 -5.35
C GLN A 2 8.85 -15.07 -4.51
N VAL A 3 8.07 -14.09 -4.98
CA VAL A 3 7.67 -12.95 -4.13
C VAL A 3 6.56 -13.42 -3.19
N VAL A 4 6.84 -13.46 -1.89
CA VAL A 4 5.88 -13.94 -0.89
C VAL A 4 5.27 -12.79 -0.05
N GLY A 5 5.77 -11.56 -0.24
CA GLY A 5 5.24 -10.39 0.44
C GLY A 5 6.01 -9.12 0.10
N TYR A 6 5.69 -8.04 0.81
CA TYR A 6 6.41 -6.77 0.71
C TYR A 6 6.33 -6.00 2.04
N ARG A 7 7.25 -5.05 2.19
CA ARG A 7 7.27 -4.07 3.29
C ARG A 7 7.26 -2.67 2.69
N THR A 8 6.45 -1.79 3.24
CA THR A 8 6.29 -0.41 2.72
C THR A 8 7.30 0.59 3.28
N GLY A 9 8.09 0.21 4.29
CA GLY A 9 8.97 1.16 4.98
C GLY A 9 8.23 2.26 5.74
N ALA A 10 6.99 2.02 6.13
CA ALA A 10 6.15 3.04 6.78
C ALA A 10 6.61 3.44 8.19
N ARG A 11 7.36 2.58 8.87
CA ARG A 11 8.00 2.88 10.15
C ARG A 11 9.37 3.50 9.90
N ALA A 12 9.77 4.43 10.75
CA ALA A 12 11.04 5.15 10.63
C ALA A 12 12.29 4.23 10.67
N ASP A 13 12.17 3.06 11.30
CA ASP A 13 13.22 2.06 11.47
C ASP A 13 13.14 0.90 10.45
N ALA A 14 12.21 0.97 9.50
CA ALA A 14 11.97 -0.11 8.54
C ALA A 14 12.24 0.34 7.11
N GLU A 15 13.10 -0.38 6.40
CA GLU A 15 13.32 -0.17 4.98
C GLU A 15 12.23 -0.84 4.14
N PRO A 16 11.79 -0.20 3.03
CA PRO A 16 10.91 -0.85 2.07
C PRO A 16 11.64 -2.02 1.40
N ALA A 17 10.94 -3.14 1.21
CA ALA A 17 11.52 -4.33 0.62
C ALA A 17 10.47 -5.21 -0.06
N LEU A 18 10.87 -5.97 -1.08
CA LEU A 18 10.17 -7.21 -1.45
C LEU A 18 10.63 -8.32 -0.50
N VAL A 19 9.71 -9.19 -0.16
CA VAL A 19 9.98 -10.41 0.62
C VAL A 19 10.02 -11.56 -0.36
N LEU A 20 11.18 -12.16 -0.51
CA LEU A 20 11.45 -13.23 -1.47
C LEU A 20 11.65 -14.54 -0.74
N ALA A 21 11.07 -15.63 -1.26
CA ALA A 21 11.31 -16.97 -0.75
C ALA A 21 12.10 -17.80 -1.77
N SER A 22 13.10 -18.51 -1.28
CA SER A 22 13.91 -19.46 -2.07
C SER A 22 14.30 -20.64 -1.22
N ARG A 23 14.01 -21.84 -1.66
CA ARG A 23 14.38 -23.11 -0.99
C ARG A 23 13.89 -23.20 0.48
N GLY A 24 12.75 -22.60 0.78
CA GLY A 24 12.16 -22.60 2.13
C GLY A 24 12.68 -21.48 3.04
N GLU A 25 13.61 -20.64 2.57
CA GLU A 25 14.13 -19.50 3.30
C GLU A 25 13.56 -18.18 2.77
N VAL A 26 13.42 -17.18 3.65
CA VAL A 26 12.89 -15.85 3.33
C VAL A 26 14.02 -14.83 3.36
N GLU A 27 14.18 -14.11 2.27
CA GLU A 27 15.12 -13.01 2.13
C GLU A 27 14.39 -11.70 1.82
N ARG A 28 15.06 -10.57 2.07
CA ARG A 28 14.55 -9.23 1.76
C ARG A 28 15.35 -8.60 0.64
N GLU A 29 14.67 -8.26 -0.46
CA GLU A 29 15.25 -7.44 -1.52
C GLU A 29 14.94 -5.97 -1.20
N PRO A 30 15.94 -5.15 -0.78
CA PRO A 30 15.71 -3.76 -0.43
C PRO A 30 15.21 -2.94 -1.62
N LEU A 31 14.31 -1.99 -1.35
CA LEU A 31 13.76 -1.06 -2.35
C LEU A 31 14.26 0.37 -2.06
N THR A 32 15.55 0.51 -1.77
CA THR A 32 16.17 1.81 -1.52
C THR A 32 16.45 2.56 -2.84
N PRO A 33 16.35 3.90 -2.87
CA PRO A 33 16.66 4.69 -4.06
C PRO A 33 18.03 4.36 -4.64
N GLY A 34 18.10 4.22 -5.97
CA GLY A 34 19.31 3.83 -6.70
C GLY A 34 19.56 2.32 -6.79
N ARG A 35 18.85 1.50 -6.04
CA ARG A 35 18.92 0.03 -6.15
C ARG A 35 18.46 -0.42 -7.54
N LYS A 36 19.21 -1.30 -8.19
CA LYS A 36 18.82 -1.90 -9.47
C LYS A 36 18.15 -3.24 -9.24
N LEU A 37 16.91 -3.36 -9.65
CA LEU A 37 16.19 -4.62 -9.75
C LEU A 37 16.43 -5.21 -11.14
N SER A 38 16.64 -6.52 -11.22
CA SER A 38 16.87 -7.24 -12.47
C SER A 38 16.27 -8.64 -12.36
N TYR A 39 14.94 -8.70 -12.44
CA TYR A 39 14.20 -9.95 -12.37
C TYR A 39 13.19 -10.04 -13.50
N THR A 40 13.05 -11.23 -14.09
CA THR A 40 11.94 -11.59 -14.98
C THR A 40 10.85 -12.25 -14.16
N LEU A 41 9.59 -11.82 -14.36
CA LEU A 41 8.43 -12.44 -13.74
C LEU A 41 8.09 -13.75 -14.45
N GLY A 42 7.98 -14.82 -13.68
CA GLY A 42 7.45 -16.11 -14.09
C GLY A 42 5.99 -16.29 -13.70
N ASP A 43 5.57 -17.55 -13.56
CA ASP A 43 4.22 -17.92 -13.18
C ASP A 43 3.80 -17.29 -11.86
N ARG A 44 2.49 -17.10 -11.70
CA ARG A 44 1.92 -16.52 -10.49
C ARG A 44 0.96 -17.49 -9.83
N HIS A 45 1.22 -17.82 -8.58
CA HIS A 45 0.41 -18.74 -7.78
C HIS A 45 0.42 -18.30 -6.30
N CYS A 46 -0.25 -19.05 -5.44
CA CYS A 46 -0.32 -18.74 -4.01
C CYS A 46 1.08 -18.57 -3.40
N ALA A 47 1.28 -17.48 -2.68
CA ALA A 47 2.54 -17.17 -2.01
C ALA A 47 2.82 -18.05 -0.78
N GLY A 48 1.90 -18.96 -0.40
CA GLY A 48 2.06 -19.80 0.78
C GLY A 48 1.98 -19.03 2.09
N ALA A 49 2.69 -19.54 3.10
CA ALA A 49 2.80 -18.91 4.41
C ALA A 49 4.27 -18.66 4.77
N THR A 50 4.52 -17.62 5.57
CA THR A 50 5.84 -17.34 6.13
C THR A 50 5.76 -17.33 7.66
N ASP A 51 6.75 -17.93 8.31
CA ASP A 51 6.94 -17.87 9.76
C ASP A 51 8.39 -17.50 10.05
N GLY A 52 8.62 -16.26 10.51
CA GLY A 52 9.94 -15.69 10.64
C GLY A 52 10.69 -15.65 9.30
N ASP A 53 11.79 -16.38 9.22
CA ASP A 53 12.63 -16.51 8.02
C ASP A 53 12.37 -17.83 7.25
N GLU A 54 11.34 -18.59 7.64
CA GLU A 54 10.92 -19.81 6.97
C GLU A 54 9.73 -19.56 6.04
N HIS A 55 9.68 -20.29 4.92
CA HIS A 55 8.60 -20.25 3.96
C HIS A 55 8.02 -21.65 3.71
N LEU A 56 6.70 -21.76 3.85
CA LEU A 56 5.92 -22.93 3.49
C LEU A 56 5.25 -22.67 2.12
N PRO A 57 5.78 -23.26 1.03
CA PRO A 57 5.27 -23.01 -0.32
C PRO A 57 3.88 -23.60 -0.53
N CYS A 58 3.11 -23.01 -1.44
CA CYS A 58 1.81 -23.49 -1.87
C CYS A 58 1.69 -23.47 -3.38
N ALA A 59 1.24 -24.58 -3.98
CA ALA A 59 1.07 -24.72 -5.41
C ALA A 59 -0.36 -24.37 -5.90
N ALA A 60 -1.23 -23.85 -5.03
CA ALA A 60 -2.58 -23.45 -5.42
C ALA A 60 -2.53 -22.29 -6.44
N PRO A 61 -3.33 -22.32 -7.51
CA PRO A 61 -3.24 -21.34 -8.61
C PRO A 61 -3.74 -19.94 -8.24
N GLU A 62 -4.48 -19.81 -7.14
CA GLU A 62 -5.02 -18.54 -6.68
C GLU A 62 -3.89 -17.64 -6.15
N ALA A 63 -3.80 -16.42 -6.65
CA ALA A 63 -2.80 -15.43 -6.24
C ALA A 63 -3.47 -14.10 -5.83
N PRO A 64 -2.89 -13.39 -4.86
CA PRO A 64 -1.64 -13.67 -4.17
C PRO A 64 -1.72 -14.80 -3.13
N TYR A 65 -2.90 -15.15 -2.63
CA TYR A 65 -3.12 -16.18 -1.61
C TYR A 65 -4.37 -16.97 -1.92
N CYS A 66 -4.36 -18.28 -1.71
CA CYS A 66 -5.53 -19.14 -1.74
C CYS A 66 -6.33 -19.02 -0.44
N GLU A 67 -7.51 -19.62 -0.37
CA GLU A 67 -8.38 -19.56 0.83
C GLU A 67 -7.70 -20.01 2.13
N LEU A 68 -6.76 -20.96 2.05
CA LEU A 68 -6.02 -21.44 3.23
C LEU A 68 -4.96 -20.44 3.72
N HIS A 69 -4.45 -19.59 2.83
CA HIS A 69 -3.37 -18.65 3.11
C HIS A 69 -3.82 -17.17 3.09
N ASP A 70 -5.09 -16.91 2.73
CA ASP A 70 -5.64 -15.56 2.84
C ASP A 70 -5.81 -15.20 4.32
N SER A 71 -4.87 -14.40 4.81
CA SER A 71 -4.93 -13.80 6.13
C SER A 71 -5.78 -12.53 6.15
N THR A 72 -6.89 -12.50 5.41
CA THR A 72 -7.79 -11.35 5.44
C THR A 72 -8.18 -11.09 6.89
N TRP A 73 -7.70 -9.99 7.43
CA TRP A 73 -8.03 -9.57 8.79
C TRP A 73 -9.55 -9.43 8.91
N ILE A 74 -10.15 -10.34 9.67
CA ILE A 74 -11.61 -10.46 9.77
C ILE A 74 -12.26 -9.13 10.21
N CYS A 75 -11.56 -8.35 11.05
CA CYS A 75 -12.02 -7.04 11.48
C CYS A 75 -12.09 -5.99 10.35
N ALA A 76 -11.39 -6.18 9.23
CA ALA A 76 -11.55 -5.29 8.05
C ALA A 76 -12.94 -5.39 7.41
N LYS A 77 -13.68 -6.47 7.69
CA LYS A 77 -15.06 -6.71 7.24
C LYS A 77 -16.06 -6.65 8.40
N CYS A 78 -15.68 -6.03 9.52
CA CYS A 78 -16.53 -5.97 10.71
C CYS A 78 -17.79 -5.17 10.44
N THR A 79 -18.93 -5.82 10.57
CA THR A 79 -20.27 -5.24 10.48
C THR A 79 -20.88 -4.97 11.86
N GLY A 80 -20.06 -4.97 12.93
CA GLY A 80 -20.52 -4.83 14.31
C GLY A 80 -20.95 -6.15 14.97
N THR A 81 -21.13 -7.23 14.22
CA THR A 81 -21.44 -8.56 14.75
C THR A 81 -20.17 -9.41 14.76
N CYS A 82 -19.39 -9.32 15.83
CA CYS A 82 -18.17 -10.12 15.96
C CYS A 82 -18.48 -11.46 16.64
N LEU A 83 -18.17 -12.55 15.93
CA LEU A 83 -18.24 -13.93 16.44
C LEU A 83 -16.88 -14.43 16.94
N LYS A 84 -15.84 -13.60 16.93
CA LYS A 84 -14.52 -13.95 17.45
C LYS A 84 -14.57 -14.12 18.97
N ARG A 85 -14.07 -15.25 19.45
CA ARG A 85 -13.92 -15.52 20.90
C ARG A 85 -12.89 -14.60 21.57
N GLU A 86 -11.85 -14.22 20.82
CA GLU A 86 -10.79 -13.30 21.24
C GLU A 86 -10.96 -12.02 20.43
N MET A 87 -11.67 -11.06 20.99
CA MET A 87 -11.81 -9.74 20.41
C MET A 87 -10.59 -8.91 20.81
N ASP A 88 -9.65 -8.76 19.90
CA ASP A 88 -8.50 -7.86 20.01
C ASP A 88 -8.85 -6.39 19.69
N CYS A 89 -10.13 -6.08 19.61
CA CYS A 89 -10.63 -4.74 19.34
C CYS A 89 -10.80 -3.86 20.59
N HIS A 90 -10.55 -4.40 21.80
CA HIS A 90 -10.61 -3.66 23.07
C HIS A 90 -9.37 -2.78 23.32
N THR A 91 -8.79 -2.22 22.29
CA THR A 91 -7.70 -1.27 22.37
C THR A 91 -8.12 0.04 21.74
N GLU A 92 -7.48 1.14 22.16
CA GLU A 92 -7.72 2.44 21.54
C GLU A 92 -7.51 2.37 20.02
N HIS A 93 -8.45 2.96 19.28
CA HIS A 93 -8.37 3.13 17.83
C HIS A 93 -8.49 4.60 17.46
N ALA A 94 -7.71 5.01 16.47
CA ALA A 94 -7.85 6.32 15.85
C ALA A 94 -8.72 6.23 14.60
N VAL A 95 -9.62 7.20 14.44
CA VAL A 95 -10.30 7.50 13.18
C VAL A 95 -9.54 8.62 12.48
N TYR A 96 -9.23 8.44 11.23
CA TYR A 96 -8.43 9.38 10.46
C TYR A 96 -9.03 9.68 9.09
N LEU A 97 -8.73 10.87 8.59
CA LEU A 97 -8.88 11.23 7.19
C LEU A 97 -7.52 11.12 6.49
N ALA A 98 -7.52 10.71 5.25
CA ALA A 98 -6.32 10.65 4.42
C ALA A 98 -6.59 11.32 3.07
N ALA A 99 -5.64 12.12 2.61
CA ALA A 99 -5.64 12.72 1.29
C ALA A 99 -4.57 12.09 0.40
N PHE A 100 -4.94 11.88 -0.85
CA PHE A 100 -4.08 11.45 -1.95
C PHE A 100 -4.23 12.46 -3.07
N ALA A 101 -3.11 12.94 -3.58
CA ALA A 101 -3.12 13.94 -4.65
C ALA A 101 -3.90 13.47 -5.90
N PRO A 102 -4.56 14.37 -6.65
CA PRO A 102 -4.69 15.78 -6.32
C PRO A 102 -5.81 16.06 -5.29
N SER A 103 -6.93 15.32 -5.31
CA SER A 103 -8.13 15.63 -4.52
C SER A 103 -8.92 14.36 -4.14
N THR A 104 -8.24 13.25 -3.92
CA THR A 104 -8.86 12.00 -3.47
C THR A 104 -8.74 11.90 -1.95
N PHE A 105 -9.87 11.83 -1.27
CA PHE A 105 -9.93 11.75 0.19
C PHE A 105 -10.61 10.47 0.63
N LYS A 106 -10.30 10.01 1.85
CA LYS A 106 -10.98 8.87 2.47
C LYS A 106 -11.01 8.99 3.99
N VAL A 107 -11.94 8.27 4.60
CA VAL A 107 -11.95 7.97 6.03
C VAL A 107 -11.31 6.59 6.28
N GLY A 108 -10.79 6.36 7.45
CA GLY A 108 -10.24 5.06 7.86
C GLY A 108 -9.99 4.97 9.36
N VAL A 109 -9.72 3.76 9.83
CA VAL A 109 -9.44 3.49 11.23
C VAL A 109 -8.15 2.69 11.39
N THR A 110 -7.52 2.82 12.56
CA THR A 110 -6.34 2.05 12.93
C THR A 110 -6.25 1.85 14.44
N GLY A 111 -5.92 0.63 14.87
CA GLY A 111 -5.54 0.32 16.26
C GLY A 111 -4.04 0.48 16.54
N ARG A 112 -3.27 1.09 15.62
CA ARG A 112 -1.85 1.35 15.87
C ARG A 112 -1.69 2.50 16.84
N SER A 113 -0.76 2.36 17.77
CA SER A 113 -0.41 3.43 18.72
C SER A 113 0.07 4.71 18.02
N ASP A 114 0.74 4.55 16.87
CA ASP A 114 1.09 5.63 15.96
C ASP A 114 0.26 5.53 14.66
N PRO A 115 -0.79 6.35 14.50
CA PRO A 115 -1.63 6.36 13.30
C PRO A 115 -0.87 6.76 12.02
N THR A 116 0.25 7.51 12.14
CA THR A 116 1.04 7.95 10.98
C THR A 116 1.63 6.77 10.21
N VAL A 117 1.96 5.68 10.91
CA VAL A 117 2.41 4.43 10.27
C VAL A 117 1.35 3.92 9.29
N ARG A 118 0.06 3.93 9.68
CA ARG A 118 -1.02 3.48 8.81
C ARG A 118 -1.23 4.42 7.62
N LEU A 119 -1.13 5.72 7.82
CA LEU A 119 -1.22 6.71 6.75
C LEU A 119 -0.08 6.52 5.73
N ARG A 120 1.16 6.33 6.21
CA ARG A 120 2.32 6.02 5.36
C ARG A 120 2.19 4.68 4.62
N GLU A 121 1.70 3.63 5.28
CA GLU A 121 1.41 2.33 4.62
C GLU A 121 0.46 2.48 3.44
N GLN A 122 -0.48 3.41 3.53
CA GLN A 122 -1.42 3.68 2.46
C GLN A 122 -0.88 4.62 1.39
N GLY A 123 0.25 5.28 1.63
CA GLY A 123 0.82 6.29 0.73
C GLY A 123 0.02 7.59 0.73
N ALA A 124 -0.52 8.00 1.87
CA ALA A 124 -1.23 9.27 2.00
C ALA A 124 -0.27 10.45 1.86
N ASP A 125 -0.70 11.53 1.22
CA ASP A 125 0.04 12.80 1.14
C ASP A 125 -0.24 13.68 2.35
N ARG A 126 -1.51 13.67 2.84
CA ARG A 126 -1.96 14.34 4.06
C ARG A 126 -2.73 13.36 4.92
N GLY A 127 -2.72 13.58 6.22
CA GLY A 127 -3.53 12.86 7.18
C GLY A 127 -4.05 13.78 8.27
N ALA A 128 -5.25 13.49 8.80
CA ALA A 128 -5.80 14.15 9.97
C ALA A 128 -6.40 13.12 10.90
N ILE A 129 -6.13 13.23 12.19
CA ILE A 129 -6.81 12.42 13.22
C ILE A 129 -8.04 13.20 13.66
N VAL A 130 -9.20 12.58 13.53
CA VAL A 130 -10.51 13.19 13.79
C VAL A 130 -11.26 12.54 14.95
N GLY A 131 -10.63 11.59 15.62
CA GLY A 131 -11.16 11.00 16.83
C GLY A 131 -10.37 9.80 17.31
N ARG A 132 -10.45 9.56 18.63
CA ARG A 132 -9.93 8.36 19.29
C ARG A 132 -11.03 7.71 20.10
N VAL A 133 -11.13 6.41 19.99
CA VAL A 133 -12.14 5.62 20.71
C VAL A 133 -11.49 4.40 21.35
N ALA A 134 -12.03 3.98 22.47
CA ALA A 134 -11.45 2.90 23.28
C ALA A 134 -11.60 1.51 22.67
N ASP A 135 -12.38 1.37 21.58
CA ASP A 135 -12.76 0.08 21.01
C ASP A 135 -12.82 0.14 19.49
N GLY A 136 -12.27 -0.87 18.83
CA GLY A 136 -12.24 -0.97 17.36
C GLY A 136 -13.61 -1.12 16.71
N ARG A 137 -14.60 -1.62 17.44
CA ARG A 137 -15.99 -1.68 16.96
C ARG A 137 -16.57 -0.28 16.86
N ILE A 138 -16.43 0.53 17.93
CA ILE A 138 -16.88 1.93 17.94
C ILE A 138 -16.19 2.71 16.82
N ALA A 139 -14.88 2.48 16.61
CA ALA A 139 -14.15 3.10 15.51
C ALA A 139 -14.75 2.76 14.13
N ARG A 140 -15.14 1.50 13.92
CA ARG A 140 -15.78 1.06 12.67
C ARG A 140 -17.18 1.62 12.49
N GLU A 141 -17.96 1.72 13.56
CA GLU A 141 -19.28 2.34 13.53
C GLU A 141 -19.13 3.82 13.13
N LEU A 142 -18.19 4.55 13.73
CA LEU A 142 -17.92 5.95 13.40
C LEU A 142 -17.37 6.13 11.96
N GLU A 143 -16.47 5.25 11.50
CA GLU A 143 -16.01 5.25 10.10
C GLU A 143 -17.20 5.09 9.13
N ALA A 144 -18.11 4.15 9.43
CA ALA A 144 -19.28 3.91 8.59
C ALA A 144 -20.27 5.09 8.62
N GLU A 145 -20.47 5.74 9.76
CA GLU A 145 -21.29 6.94 9.90
C GLU A 145 -20.71 8.10 9.07
N ILE A 146 -19.40 8.33 9.15
CA ILE A 146 -18.70 9.34 8.35
C ILE A 146 -18.86 9.03 6.86
N ALA A 147 -18.61 7.79 6.44
CA ALA A 147 -18.74 7.37 5.05
C ALA A 147 -20.19 7.49 4.52
N ALA A 148 -21.19 7.32 5.38
CA ALA A 148 -22.60 7.48 5.01
C ALA A 148 -23.04 8.95 4.94
N ALA A 149 -22.47 9.81 5.79
CA ALA A 149 -22.81 11.23 5.88
C ALA A 149 -22.01 12.12 4.90
N THR A 150 -20.92 11.60 4.33
CA THR A 150 -20.00 12.34 3.46
C THR A 150 -19.69 11.55 2.19
N PRO A 151 -19.15 12.17 1.12
CA PRO A 151 -18.70 11.46 -0.08
C PRO A 151 -17.35 10.71 0.12
N LEU A 152 -16.93 10.46 1.35
CA LEU A 152 -15.65 9.83 1.66
C LEU A 152 -15.77 8.30 1.61
N PRO A 153 -15.05 7.60 0.70
CA PRO A 153 -14.97 6.15 0.75
C PRO A 153 -14.08 5.68 1.93
N ASP A 154 -14.23 4.43 2.30
CA ASP A 154 -13.33 3.73 3.23
C ASP A 154 -12.06 3.19 2.55
N SER A 155 -12.03 3.18 1.21
CA SER A 155 -10.93 2.65 0.42
C SER A 155 -10.66 3.48 -0.83
N VAL A 156 -9.38 3.56 -1.25
CA VAL A 156 -8.93 4.18 -2.50
C VAL A 156 -8.10 3.18 -3.28
N ARG A 157 -8.44 3.01 -4.56
CA ARG A 157 -7.72 2.10 -5.47
C ARG A 157 -6.28 2.56 -5.69
N VAL A 158 -5.37 1.61 -5.87
CA VAL A 158 -3.95 1.93 -6.12
C VAL A 158 -3.77 2.67 -7.44
N ALA A 159 -4.53 2.32 -8.48
CA ALA A 159 -4.50 3.04 -9.75
C ALA A 159 -4.74 4.55 -9.55
N THR A 160 -5.79 4.94 -8.82
CA THR A 160 -6.08 6.35 -8.50
C THR A 160 -4.92 7.03 -7.76
N LYS A 161 -4.25 6.30 -6.86
CA LYS A 161 -3.08 6.84 -6.15
C LYS A 161 -1.88 7.04 -7.08
N VAL A 162 -1.66 6.13 -8.03
CA VAL A 162 -0.60 6.23 -9.05
C VAL A 162 -0.87 7.41 -9.99
N GLU A 163 -2.11 7.57 -10.46
CA GLU A 163 -2.54 8.70 -11.30
C GLU A 163 -2.31 10.06 -10.64
N GLY A 164 -2.39 10.14 -9.32
CA GLY A 164 -2.14 11.36 -8.54
C GLY A 164 -0.66 11.63 -8.23
N MET A 165 0.25 10.68 -8.47
CA MET A 165 1.67 10.89 -8.20
C MET A 165 2.25 11.97 -9.12
N GLY A 166 3.15 12.78 -8.59
CA GLY A 166 3.71 13.94 -9.30
C GLY A 166 2.83 15.19 -9.22
N LEU A 167 1.62 15.07 -8.66
CA LEU A 167 0.73 16.20 -8.42
C LEU A 167 0.77 16.62 -6.95
N GLY A 168 0.49 17.91 -6.67
CA GLY A 168 0.23 18.40 -5.31
C GLY A 168 -1.19 18.07 -4.86
N VAL A 169 -1.40 18.03 -3.55
CA VAL A 169 -2.75 17.97 -2.97
C VAL A 169 -3.46 19.30 -3.21
N ASP A 170 -4.74 19.27 -3.56
CA ASP A 170 -5.61 20.45 -3.52
C ASP A 170 -5.84 20.83 -2.04
N GLU A 171 -4.95 21.69 -1.54
CA GLU A 171 -4.98 22.12 -0.14
C GLU A 171 -6.29 22.83 0.21
N GLY A 172 -6.87 23.60 -0.72
CA GLY A 172 -8.15 24.26 -0.47
C GLY A 172 -9.30 23.27 -0.34
N ALA A 173 -9.29 22.16 -1.10
CA ALA A 173 -10.28 21.09 -0.94
C ALA A 173 -10.05 20.31 0.36
N TRP A 174 -8.79 20.09 0.74
CA TRP A 174 -8.42 19.43 1.99
C TRP A 174 -8.87 20.25 3.21
N GLU A 175 -8.55 21.55 3.24
CA GLU A 175 -8.95 22.46 4.32
C GLU A 175 -10.47 22.52 4.48
N ARG A 176 -11.22 22.67 3.37
CA ARG A 176 -12.71 22.64 3.40
C ARG A 176 -13.27 21.32 3.94
N LEU A 177 -12.60 20.20 3.64
CA LEU A 177 -13.00 18.91 4.21
C LEU A 177 -12.82 18.91 5.73
N LEU A 178 -11.69 19.41 6.22
CA LEU A 178 -11.36 19.43 7.65
C LEU A 178 -12.31 20.32 8.46
N GLU A 179 -12.89 21.38 7.89
CA GLU A 179 -13.88 22.24 8.56
C GLU A 179 -15.10 21.47 9.10
N GLY A 180 -15.40 20.30 8.51
CA GLY A 180 -16.49 19.43 8.94
C GLY A 180 -16.16 18.50 10.12
N PHE A 181 -14.95 18.56 10.66
CA PHE A 181 -14.48 17.62 11.68
C PHE A 181 -13.79 18.32 12.85
N ASP A 182 -13.84 17.69 14.03
CA ASP A 182 -13.00 18.08 15.16
C ASP A 182 -11.62 17.43 14.99
N VAL A 183 -10.66 18.21 14.46
CA VAL A 183 -9.34 17.73 14.10
C VAL A 183 -8.39 17.80 15.28
N GLU A 184 -7.91 16.65 15.76
CA GLU A 184 -6.91 16.56 16.82
C GLU A 184 -5.50 16.93 16.34
N THR A 185 -5.08 16.33 15.21
CA THR A 185 -3.74 16.52 14.61
C THR A 185 -3.79 16.39 13.11
N THR A 186 -2.90 17.11 12.41
CA THR A 186 -2.66 16.97 10.97
C THR A 186 -1.25 16.50 10.70
N HIS A 187 -1.05 15.82 9.59
CA HIS A 187 0.23 15.27 9.16
C HIS A 187 0.43 15.48 7.67
N GLU A 188 1.65 15.77 7.28
CA GLU A 188 2.10 15.86 5.91
C GLU A 188 3.18 14.80 5.67
N PHE A 189 3.16 14.17 4.50
CA PHE A 189 4.10 13.10 4.16
C PHE A 189 4.80 13.40 2.84
N ASP A 190 6.12 13.38 2.89
CA ASP A 190 6.99 13.37 1.72
C ASP A 190 7.63 11.99 1.59
N TYR A 191 7.69 11.48 0.36
CA TYR A 191 8.27 10.18 0.01
C TYR A 191 9.57 10.31 -0.79
N GLY A 192 10.02 11.53 -1.07
CA GLY A 192 11.28 11.82 -1.76
C GLY A 192 11.34 11.34 -3.21
N LEU A 193 10.19 11.15 -3.88
CA LEU A 193 10.15 10.57 -5.24
C LEU A 193 10.53 11.55 -6.35
N GLY A 194 10.35 12.86 -6.15
CA GLY A 194 10.73 13.90 -7.11
C GLY A 194 10.11 13.73 -8.51
N LEU A 195 8.85 13.30 -8.59
CA LEU A 195 8.16 13.04 -9.85
C LEU A 195 7.54 14.33 -10.42
N ASP A 196 7.77 14.60 -11.69
CA ASP A 196 7.15 15.71 -12.43
C ASP A 196 5.82 15.30 -13.11
N ALA A 197 5.55 14.00 -13.22
CA ALA A 197 4.34 13.43 -13.80
C ALA A 197 4.01 12.08 -13.15
N ALA A 198 2.75 11.64 -13.31
CA ALA A 198 2.32 10.33 -12.84
C ALA A 198 3.14 9.22 -13.51
N PRO A 199 3.65 8.23 -12.75
CA PRO A 199 4.35 7.10 -13.33
C PRO A 199 3.39 6.19 -14.10
N ILE A 200 3.89 5.52 -15.12
CA ILE A 200 3.12 4.58 -15.94
C ILE A 200 2.83 3.33 -15.09
N PRO A 201 1.55 2.95 -14.88
CA PRO A 201 1.24 1.72 -14.15
C PRO A 201 1.63 0.48 -14.95
N ASP A 202 2.41 -0.40 -14.34
CA ASP A 202 2.80 -1.69 -14.96
C ASP A 202 3.12 -2.73 -13.87
N THR A 203 3.37 -3.98 -14.28
CA THR A 203 3.73 -5.09 -13.39
C THR A 203 4.97 -5.79 -13.91
N PHE A 204 6.11 -5.46 -13.35
CA PHE A 204 7.42 -6.07 -13.61
C PHE A 204 8.37 -5.82 -12.43
N ALA A 205 9.54 -6.46 -12.41
CA ALA A 205 10.51 -6.35 -11.32
C ALA A 205 11.93 -6.04 -11.85
N ALA A 206 12.06 -5.00 -12.70
CA ALA A 206 13.33 -4.57 -13.30
C ALA A 206 13.38 -3.04 -13.43
N GLY A 207 14.57 -2.45 -13.27
CA GLY A 207 14.79 -1.01 -13.34
C GLY A 207 15.52 -0.46 -12.13
N THR A 208 15.73 0.85 -12.10
CA THR A 208 16.34 1.54 -10.96
C THR A 208 15.25 2.05 -10.03
N VAL A 209 15.29 1.65 -8.78
CA VAL A 209 14.33 2.09 -7.75
C VAL A 209 14.49 3.60 -7.52
N LEU A 210 13.40 4.34 -7.59
CA LEU A 210 13.31 5.73 -7.15
C LEU A 210 12.85 5.82 -5.70
N GLY A 211 11.97 4.92 -5.27
CA GLY A 211 11.45 4.83 -3.92
C GLY A 211 10.09 4.16 -3.87
N THR A 212 9.43 4.27 -2.71
CA THR A 212 8.09 3.73 -2.50
C THR A 212 7.15 4.77 -1.91
N LYS A 213 5.88 4.75 -2.31
CA LYS A 213 4.79 5.50 -1.69
C LYS A 213 3.69 4.53 -1.26
N GLY A 214 3.67 4.21 0.05
CA GLY A 214 2.88 3.12 0.56
C GLY A 214 3.26 1.81 -0.13
N ARG A 215 2.31 1.13 -0.77
CA ARG A 215 2.59 -0.11 -1.50
C ARG A 215 2.93 0.07 -2.98
N VAL A 216 3.07 1.31 -3.45
CA VAL A 216 3.53 1.59 -4.82
C VAL A 216 5.04 1.72 -4.82
N LEU A 217 5.71 0.85 -5.55
CA LEU A 217 7.12 0.94 -5.89
C LEU A 217 7.25 1.78 -7.17
N VAL A 218 8.11 2.78 -7.15
CA VAL A 218 8.42 3.59 -8.34
C VAL A 218 9.82 3.23 -8.83
N VAL A 219 9.91 2.88 -10.10
CA VAL A 219 11.19 2.58 -10.77
C VAL A 219 11.36 3.41 -12.02
N GLU A 220 12.61 3.75 -12.33
CA GLU A 220 13.02 4.29 -13.62
C GLU A 220 13.50 3.14 -14.52
N ARG A 221 13.03 3.12 -15.77
CA ARG A 221 13.48 2.18 -16.79
C ARG A 221 13.40 2.84 -18.17
N SER A 222 14.50 2.86 -18.88
CA SER A 222 14.59 3.43 -20.24
C SER A 222 14.12 4.88 -20.35
N GLY A 223 14.39 5.70 -19.32
CA GLY A 223 14.01 7.10 -19.27
C GLY A 223 12.56 7.39 -18.91
N SER A 224 11.78 6.36 -18.56
CA SER A 224 10.40 6.49 -18.10
C SER A 224 10.24 6.03 -16.66
N HIS A 225 9.30 6.62 -15.93
CA HIS A 225 8.95 6.24 -14.56
C HIS A 225 7.74 5.29 -14.56
N PHE A 226 7.84 4.21 -13.80
CA PHE A 226 6.78 3.20 -13.69
C PHE A 226 6.35 3.04 -12.24
N GLY A 227 5.02 2.96 -12.03
CA GLY A 227 4.39 2.70 -10.74
C GLY A 227 3.90 1.26 -10.64
N ILE A 228 4.49 0.49 -9.74
CA ILE A 228 4.24 -0.93 -9.58
C ILE A 228 3.51 -1.15 -8.25
N ASP A 229 2.30 -1.70 -8.28
CA ASP A 229 1.64 -2.17 -7.06
C ASP A 229 2.39 -3.41 -6.54
N MET A 230 3.12 -3.29 -5.45
CA MET A 230 3.89 -4.40 -4.87
C MET A 230 3.02 -5.63 -4.55
N ARG A 231 1.72 -5.46 -4.28
CA ARG A 231 0.80 -6.59 -4.10
C ARG A 231 0.61 -7.38 -5.40
N SER A 232 0.71 -6.74 -6.55
CA SER A 232 0.61 -7.45 -7.84
C SER A 232 1.79 -8.38 -8.09
N LEU A 233 2.95 -8.09 -7.48
CA LEU A 233 4.12 -8.95 -7.56
C LEU A 233 4.02 -10.19 -6.68
N VAL A 234 3.23 -10.15 -5.61
CA VAL A 234 3.10 -11.28 -4.68
C VAL A 234 2.50 -12.49 -5.38
N GLY A 235 3.15 -13.61 -5.21
CA GLY A 235 2.84 -14.88 -5.85
C GLY A 235 3.65 -15.16 -7.13
N HIS A 236 4.26 -14.14 -7.77
CA HIS A 236 5.10 -14.36 -8.93
C HIS A 236 6.41 -15.06 -8.60
N GLU A 237 6.77 -16.03 -9.43
CA GLU A 237 8.13 -16.53 -9.48
C GLU A 237 9.05 -15.47 -10.09
N LEU A 238 10.29 -15.40 -9.59
CA LEU A 238 11.31 -14.50 -10.09
C LEU A 238 12.52 -15.30 -10.59
N THR A 239 12.99 -14.94 -11.78
CA THR A 239 14.27 -15.39 -12.31
C THR A 239 15.23 -14.20 -12.39
N PRO A 240 16.44 -14.26 -11.78
CA PRO A 240 17.45 -13.23 -11.96
C PRO A 240 17.81 -13.06 -13.44
N GLY A 241 17.94 -11.82 -13.88
CA GLY A 241 18.30 -11.45 -15.25
C GLY A 241 17.44 -10.31 -15.77
N ALA A 242 17.90 -9.66 -16.85
CA ALA A 242 17.16 -8.54 -17.43
C ALA A 242 15.84 -9.03 -18.04
N ASP A 243 14.74 -8.38 -17.65
CA ASP A 243 13.47 -8.51 -18.36
C ASP A 243 13.59 -7.86 -19.73
N THR A 244 13.49 -8.67 -20.78
CA THR A 244 13.58 -8.23 -22.19
C THR A 244 12.21 -7.85 -22.78
N ARG A 245 11.14 -7.87 -21.97
CA ARG A 245 9.80 -7.52 -22.42
C ARG A 245 9.77 -6.08 -22.93
N ALA A 246 9.20 -5.87 -24.13
CA ALA A 246 8.93 -4.53 -24.65
C ALA A 246 7.96 -3.81 -23.70
N LEU A 247 8.38 -2.65 -23.21
CA LEU A 247 7.54 -1.80 -22.38
C LEU A 247 6.56 -1.04 -23.28
N GLN A 248 5.37 -0.82 -22.79
CA GLN A 248 4.42 0.09 -23.42
C GLN A 248 4.97 1.50 -23.23
N SER A 249 5.57 2.07 -24.28
CA SER A 249 5.98 3.47 -24.29
C SER A 249 4.73 4.35 -24.40
N ASP A 250 4.70 5.43 -23.63
CA ASP A 250 3.66 6.46 -23.75
C ASP A 250 3.76 7.10 -25.13
N LEU A 251 2.77 6.86 -25.98
CA LEU A 251 2.64 7.47 -27.31
C LEU A 251 2.14 8.93 -27.23
N GLY A 252 2.05 9.51 -26.03
CA GLY A 252 1.55 10.86 -25.78
C GLY A 252 2.53 12.01 -26.09
N SER A 253 3.79 11.72 -26.47
CA SER A 253 4.83 12.76 -26.61
C SER A 253 5.06 13.28 -28.04
N PHE A 254 4.20 12.94 -28.99
CA PHE A 254 4.26 13.46 -30.36
C PHE A 254 2.92 14.09 -30.76
N GLY A 255 2.74 15.35 -30.32
CA GLY A 255 1.62 16.19 -30.74
C GLY A 255 1.93 17.63 -30.45
#